data_76d5fe47990c589872ba1355fcd6801e
#
_entry.id   76d5fe47990c589872ba1355fcd6801e
#
_cell.length_a   1.000
_cell.length_b   1.000
_cell.length_c   1.000
_cell.angle_alpha   90.00
_cell.angle_beta   90.00
_cell.angle_gamma   90.00
#
_symmetry.space_group_name_H-M   'P 1'
#
loop_
_entity.id
_entity.type
_entity.pdbx_description
1 polymer ?
#
loop_
_entity_poly.entity_id
_entity_poly.type
_entity_poly.pdbx_seq_one_letter_code
_entity_poly.pdbx_strand_id
1 'polypeptide(L)'
;MRIVTSKQMKQIEQNSIQYQMSYLRLMENAGCAAARFILETLRAVSGLNCVVFCGKGNNGGDGFVVARKLSEQGANVTVVLADGEPKTPDAIQMLSLVRAMQLPVFSLSLIHI
;
A
#
# COMPACT_ATOMS: atom_id res chain seq x y z
N MET A 1 -14.07 5.10 -8.51
CA MET A 1 -13.55 5.08 -7.12
C MET A 1 -14.08 6.30 -6.37
N ARG A 2 -14.63 6.09 -5.20
CA ARG A 2 -15.14 7.19 -4.38
C ARG A 2 -14.01 7.71 -3.50
N ILE A 3 -13.74 9.00 -3.59
CA ILE A 3 -12.74 9.67 -2.75
C ILE A 3 -13.42 10.08 -1.44
N VAL A 4 -12.84 9.71 -0.31
CA VAL A 4 -13.34 10.06 1.00
C VAL A 4 -12.36 10.99 1.72
N THR A 5 -12.87 11.91 2.53
CA THR A 5 -12.06 12.79 3.36
C THR A 5 -11.50 12.04 4.56
N SER A 6 -10.48 12.61 5.21
CA SER A 6 -9.93 12.04 6.45
C SER A 6 -10.99 11.90 7.54
N LYS A 7 -11.92 12.87 7.63
CA LYS A 7 -13.02 12.81 8.59
C LYS A 7 -13.99 11.68 8.27
N GLN A 8 -14.34 11.53 6.99
CA GLN A 8 -15.20 10.43 6.55
C GLN A 8 -14.51 9.08 6.75
N MET A 9 -13.22 8.99 6.49
CA MET A 9 -12.45 7.78 6.72
C MET A 9 -12.46 7.41 8.21
N LYS A 10 -12.29 8.37 9.11
CA LYS A 10 -12.39 8.15 10.55
C LYS A 10 -13.75 7.59 10.96
N GLN A 11 -14.82 8.13 10.37
CA GLN A 11 -16.19 7.66 10.63
C GLN A 11 -16.37 6.23 10.14
N ILE A 12 -15.85 5.92 8.96
CA ILE A 12 -15.90 4.56 8.41
C ILE A 12 -15.16 3.59 9.34
N GLU A 13 -14.00 3.99 9.86
CA GLU A 13 -13.23 3.19 10.79
C GLU A 13 -13.99 2.87 12.07
N GLN A 14 -14.60 3.88 12.69
CA GLN A 14 -15.39 3.71 13.89
C GLN A 14 -16.57 2.78 13.64
N ASN A 15 -17.25 2.97 12.51
CA ASN A 15 -18.35 2.09 12.12
C ASN A 15 -17.86 0.67 11.82
N SER A 16 -16.68 0.54 11.23
CA SER A 16 -16.07 -0.76 10.92
C SER A 16 -15.74 -1.56 12.17
N ILE A 17 -15.32 -0.89 13.25
CA ILE A 17 -15.11 -1.55 14.54
C ILE A 17 -16.41 -2.18 15.02
N GLN A 18 -17.54 -1.47 14.90
CA GLN A 18 -18.87 -1.99 15.27
C GLN A 18 -19.24 -3.22 14.43
N TYR A 19 -18.84 -3.25 13.17
CA TYR A 19 -19.10 -4.35 12.24
C TYR A 19 -17.94 -5.33 12.13
N GLN A 20 -17.02 -5.31 13.10
CA GLN A 20 -15.84 -6.17 13.15
C GLN A 20 -14.88 -5.97 11.96
N MET A 21 -14.94 -4.83 11.29
CA MET A 21 -14.05 -4.48 10.22
C MET A 21 -12.88 -3.67 10.77
N SER A 22 -11.64 -4.17 10.60
CA SER A 22 -10.43 -3.50 11.08
C SER A 22 -9.88 -2.50 10.07
N TYR A 23 -9.04 -1.60 10.55
CA TYR A 23 -8.25 -0.70 9.72
C TYR A 23 -7.42 -1.44 8.68
N LEU A 24 -6.80 -2.53 9.10
CA LEU A 24 -6.00 -3.37 8.20
C LEU A 24 -6.84 -3.88 7.04
N ARG A 25 -8.08 -4.28 7.30
CA ARG A 25 -8.99 -4.77 6.28
C ARG A 25 -9.40 -3.68 5.31
N LEU A 26 -9.67 -2.47 5.82
CA LEU A 26 -9.98 -1.32 4.97
C LEU A 26 -8.76 -0.96 4.09
N MET A 27 -7.59 -0.96 4.66
CA MET A 27 -6.33 -0.70 3.97
C MET A 27 -6.08 -1.76 2.88
N GLU A 28 -6.27 -3.03 3.20
CA GLU A 28 -6.14 -4.12 2.24
C GLU A 28 -7.13 -3.95 1.09
N ASN A 29 -8.39 -3.63 1.39
CA ASN A 29 -9.42 -3.43 0.37
C ASN A 29 -9.10 -2.22 -0.53
N ALA A 30 -8.65 -1.12 0.05
CA ALA A 30 -8.28 0.08 -0.71
C ALA A 30 -7.09 -0.20 -1.64
N GLY A 31 -6.08 -0.88 -1.12
CA GLY A 31 -4.90 -1.25 -1.91
C GLY A 31 -5.24 -2.24 -3.02
N CYS A 32 -6.10 -3.22 -2.75
CA CYS A 32 -6.57 -4.17 -3.76
C CYS A 32 -7.35 -3.47 -4.87
N ALA A 33 -8.21 -2.50 -4.53
CA ALA A 33 -8.96 -1.74 -5.52
C ALA A 33 -8.03 -0.91 -6.41
N ALA A 34 -7.03 -0.25 -5.81
CA ALA A 34 -6.02 0.51 -6.55
C ALA A 34 -5.19 -0.40 -7.45
N ALA A 35 -4.74 -1.55 -6.95
CA ALA A 35 -3.99 -2.51 -7.74
C ALA A 35 -4.81 -3.04 -8.91
N ARG A 36 -6.07 -3.35 -8.69
CA ARG A 36 -6.98 -3.80 -9.75
C ARG A 36 -7.10 -2.74 -10.85
N PHE A 37 -7.25 -1.47 -10.48
CA PHE A 37 -7.31 -0.39 -11.45
C PHE A 37 -6.03 -0.31 -12.29
N ILE A 38 -4.87 -0.43 -11.64
CA ILE A 38 -3.58 -0.41 -12.33
C ILE A 38 -3.46 -1.58 -13.29
N LEU A 39 -3.82 -2.78 -12.83
CA LEU A 39 -3.74 -3.99 -13.65
C LEU A 39 -4.66 -3.92 -14.85
N GLU A 40 -5.87 -3.39 -14.70
CA GLU A 40 -6.81 -3.19 -15.80
C GLU A 40 -6.29 -2.16 -16.80
N THR A 41 -5.66 -1.10 -16.31
CA THR A 41 -5.14 -0.02 -17.14
C THR A 41 -3.92 -0.47 -17.94
N LEU A 42 -2.99 -1.17 -17.31
CA LEU A 42 -1.75 -1.64 -17.95
C LEU A 42 -1.92 -2.96 -18.70
N ARG A 43 -2.95 -3.71 -18.38
CA ARG A 43 -3.32 -5.02 -18.97
C ARG A 43 -2.32 -6.14 -18.71
N ALA A 44 -1.03 -5.86 -18.76
CA ALA A 44 0.02 -6.83 -18.49
C ALA A 44 1.13 -6.17 -17.70
N VAL A 45 1.40 -6.64 -16.49
CA VAL A 45 2.46 -6.11 -15.63
C VAL A 45 3.61 -7.09 -15.44
N SER A 46 3.46 -8.33 -15.90
CA SER A 46 4.51 -9.33 -15.77
C SER A 46 5.81 -8.85 -16.42
N GLY A 47 6.89 -8.83 -15.64
CA GLY A 47 8.19 -8.37 -16.11
C GLY A 47 8.38 -6.86 -16.10
N LEU A 48 7.35 -6.07 -15.81
CA LEU A 48 7.49 -4.61 -15.71
C LEU A 48 8.22 -4.23 -14.43
N ASN A 49 9.07 -3.21 -14.52
CA ASN A 49 9.72 -2.61 -13.35
C ASN A 49 8.79 -1.55 -12.79
N CYS A 50 8.35 -1.72 -11.55
CA CYS A 50 7.44 -0.82 -10.87
C CYS A 50 8.08 -0.28 -9.61
N VAL A 51 7.96 1.03 -9.40
CA VAL A 51 8.41 1.69 -8.17
C VAL A 51 7.18 2.24 -7.48
N VAL A 52 6.99 1.88 -6.21
CA VAL A 52 5.87 2.35 -5.41
C VAL A 52 6.42 3.24 -4.30
N PHE A 53 6.05 4.51 -4.35
CA PHE A 53 6.42 5.48 -3.31
C PHE A 53 5.37 5.46 -2.22
N CYS A 54 5.78 5.24 -0.99
CA CYS A 54 4.89 5.12 0.15
C CYS A 54 5.22 6.16 1.20
N GLY A 55 4.22 6.91 1.64
CA GLY A 55 4.34 7.80 2.79
C GLY A 55 4.35 7.02 4.10
N LYS A 56 4.56 7.71 5.22
CA LYS A 56 4.67 7.07 6.54
C LYS A 56 3.32 6.84 7.24
N GLY A 57 2.23 7.40 6.72
CA GLY A 57 0.88 7.25 7.27
C GLY A 57 0.11 6.09 6.66
N ASN A 58 -1.19 6.09 6.86
CA ASN A 58 -2.06 5.01 6.37
C ASN A 58 -2.12 4.93 4.85
N ASN A 59 -1.96 6.05 4.13
CA ASN A 59 -1.86 6.03 2.67
C ASN A 59 -0.64 5.23 2.20
N GLY A 60 0.44 5.27 2.97
CA GLY A 60 1.60 4.43 2.71
C GLY A 60 1.26 2.96 2.84
N GLY A 61 0.42 2.62 3.83
CA GLY A 61 -0.06 1.25 4.01
C GLY A 61 -0.80 0.73 2.79
N ASP A 62 -1.65 1.56 2.19
CA ASP A 62 -2.34 1.21 0.93
C ASP A 62 -1.32 0.94 -0.19
N GLY A 63 -0.26 1.75 -0.26
CA GLY A 63 0.84 1.56 -1.20
C GLY A 63 1.56 0.22 -1.02
N PHE A 64 1.75 -0.20 0.22
CA PHE A 64 2.35 -1.52 0.51
C PHE A 64 1.48 -2.66 -0.01
N VAL A 65 0.16 -2.53 0.12
CA VAL A 65 -0.77 -3.51 -0.45
C VAL A 65 -0.66 -3.54 -1.98
N VAL A 66 -0.64 -2.37 -2.63
CA VAL A 66 -0.46 -2.26 -4.08
C VAL A 66 0.84 -2.95 -4.51
N ALA A 67 1.93 -2.68 -3.80
CA ALA A 67 3.23 -3.30 -4.11
C ALA A 67 3.16 -4.82 -4.08
N ARG A 68 2.54 -5.40 -3.05
CA ARG A 68 2.36 -6.84 -2.95
C ARG A 68 1.53 -7.40 -4.10
N LYS A 69 0.41 -6.75 -4.41
CA LYS A 69 -0.51 -7.22 -5.46
C LYS A 69 0.13 -7.17 -6.85
N LEU A 70 0.87 -6.11 -7.15
CA LEU A 70 1.59 -6.02 -8.42
C LEU A 70 2.69 -7.09 -8.51
N SER A 71 3.39 -7.33 -7.42
CA SER A 71 4.42 -8.37 -7.36
C SER A 71 3.81 -9.76 -7.57
N GLU A 72 2.65 -10.03 -6.99
CA GLU A 72 1.93 -11.29 -7.18
C GLU A 72 1.57 -11.52 -8.65
N GLN A 73 1.40 -10.47 -9.43
CA GLN A 73 1.10 -10.53 -10.86
C GLN A 73 2.36 -10.52 -11.74
N GLY A 74 3.52 -10.66 -11.14
CA GLY A 74 4.78 -10.82 -11.86
C GLY A 74 5.55 -9.55 -12.14
N ALA A 75 5.13 -8.41 -11.63
CA ALA A 75 5.91 -7.18 -11.74
C ALA A 75 7.16 -7.23 -10.84
N ASN A 76 8.22 -6.57 -11.29
CA ASN A 76 9.42 -6.37 -10.48
C ASN A 76 9.22 -5.08 -9.68
N VAL A 77 8.84 -5.23 -8.41
CA VAL A 77 8.41 -4.09 -7.59
C VAL A 77 9.53 -3.68 -6.63
N THR A 78 9.79 -2.38 -6.59
CA THR A 78 10.65 -1.74 -5.60
C THR A 78 9.78 -0.76 -4.80
N VAL A 79 9.88 -0.81 -3.49
CA VAL A 79 9.19 0.11 -2.59
C VAL A 79 10.15 1.18 -2.11
N VAL A 80 9.73 2.44 -2.19
CA VAL A 80 10.50 3.58 -1.70
C VAL A 80 9.69 4.25 -0.57
N LEU A 81 10.28 4.30 0.61
CA LEU A 81 9.71 4.98 1.75
C LEU A 81 10.03 6.48 1.65
N ALA A 82 9.08 7.25 1.12
CA ALA A 82 9.28 8.67 0.80
C ALA A 82 9.52 9.52 2.05
N ASP A 83 8.89 9.17 3.16
CA ASP A 83 8.96 9.91 4.42
C ASP A 83 9.60 9.07 5.55
N GLY A 84 10.36 8.04 5.19
CA GLY A 84 10.96 7.12 6.16
C GLY A 84 10.01 6.00 6.60
N GLU A 85 10.36 5.34 7.68
CA GLU A 85 9.60 4.20 8.18
C GLU A 85 8.17 4.61 8.59
N PRO A 86 7.17 3.75 8.37
CA PRO A 86 5.81 4.04 8.77
C PRO A 86 5.68 4.18 10.29
N LYS A 87 4.72 5.01 10.71
CA LYS A 87 4.49 5.33 12.13
C LYS A 87 3.22 4.71 12.69
N THR A 88 2.26 4.37 11.84
CA THR A 88 1.01 3.75 12.31
C THR A 88 1.17 2.24 12.42
N PRO A 89 0.53 1.59 13.41
CA PRO A 89 0.63 0.15 13.58
C PRO A 89 0.20 -0.64 12.32
N ASP A 90 -0.84 -0.18 11.65
CA ASP A 90 -1.36 -0.87 10.47
C ASP A 90 -0.41 -0.77 9.29
N ALA A 91 0.18 0.42 9.06
CA ALA A 91 1.18 0.59 8.00
C ALA A 91 2.46 -0.20 8.32
N ILE A 92 2.88 -0.25 9.57
CA ILE A 92 4.03 -1.06 10.01
C ILE A 92 3.78 -2.53 9.69
N GLN A 93 2.59 -3.03 9.98
CA GLN A 93 2.24 -4.42 9.70
C GLN A 93 2.23 -4.69 8.19
N MET A 94 1.69 -3.78 7.38
CA MET A 94 1.67 -3.93 5.93
C MET A 94 3.08 -3.93 5.35
N LEU A 95 3.98 -3.09 5.87
CA LEU A 95 5.38 -3.10 5.43
C LEU A 95 6.07 -4.42 5.79
N SER A 96 5.75 -5.00 6.94
CA SER A 96 6.32 -6.30 7.31
C SER A 96 5.94 -7.39 6.31
N LEU A 97 4.73 -7.34 5.75
CA LEU A 97 4.31 -8.28 4.71
C LEU A 97 5.09 -8.07 3.40
N VAL A 98 5.36 -6.82 3.04
CA VAL A 98 6.20 -6.48 1.88
C VAL A 98 7.60 -7.08 2.05
N ARG A 99 8.20 -6.89 3.22
CA ARG A 99 9.52 -7.43 3.53
C ARG A 99 9.54 -8.96 3.56
N ALA A 100 8.46 -9.57 4.02
CA ALA A 100 8.32 -11.03 4.01
C ALA A 100 8.32 -11.60 2.59
N MET A 101 7.86 -10.84 1.60
CA MET A 101 7.92 -11.22 0.18
C MET A 101 9.29 -10.94 -0.43
N GLN A 102 10.23 -10.40 0.34
CA GLN A 102 11.59 -10.07 -0.11
C GLN A 102 11.64 -9.00 -1.21
N LEU A 103 10.64 -8.12 -1.25
CA LEU A 103 10.67 -6.98 -2.18
C LEU A 103 11.72 -5.97 -1.71
N PRO A 104 12.47 -5.35 -2.62
CA PRO A 104 13.40 -4.28 -2.26
C PRO A 104 12.66 -3.11 -1.64
N VAL A 105 13.16 -2.63 -0.49
CA VAL A 105 12.60 -1.48 0.23
C VAL A 105 13.74 -0.51 0.52
N PHE A 106 13.60 0.71 0.07
CA PHE A 106 14.60 1.76 0.26
C PHE A 106 13.97 2.98 0.89
N SER A 107 14.71 3.65 1.79
CA SER A 107 14.33 4.98 2.26
C SER A 107 14.86 6.02 1.29
N LEU A 108 14.04 7.04 0.97
CA LEU A 108 14.43 8.08 0.02
C LEU A 108 15.71 8.81 0.45
N SER A 109 15.90 9.00 1.76
CA SER A 109 17.08 9.61 2.33
C SER A 109 18.39 8.86 2.00
N LEU A 110 18.30 7.59 1.63
CA LEU A 110 19.45 6.75 1.26
C LEU A 110 19.67 6.70 -0.25
N ILE A 111 18.80 7.32 -1.03
CA ILE A 111 18.92 7.37 -2.47
C ILE A 111 19.66 8.65 -2.84
N HIS A 112 20.85 8.50 -3.36
CA HIS A 112 21.63 9.61 -3.87
C HIS A 112 21.29 9.83 -5.34
N ILE A 113 20.75 10.97 -5.62
CA ILE A 113 20.38 11.35 -6.99
C ILE A 113 21.54 12.12 -7.62
#